data_910bd2b73223e470c3dc901a2c6b2796
#
_entry.id   910bd2b73223e470c3dc901a2c6b2796
#
_cell.length_a   1.000
_cell.length_b   1.000
_cell.length_c   1.000
_cell.angle_alpha   90.00
_cell.angle_beta   90.00
_cell.angle_gamma   90.00
#
_symmetry.space_group_name_H-M   'P 1'
#
loop_
_entity.id
_entity.type
_entity.pdbx_description
1 polymer ?
#
loop_
_entity_poly.entity_id
_entity_poly.type
_entity_poly.pdbx_seq_one_letter_code
_entity_poly.pdbx_strand_id
1 'polypeptide(L)'
;MRLRAELAALRPEELAGFLSRNANDLVRSGHPFADYMREKCKEKGILQQDVFLAADLPERYGYKLISMQKHTTQRDTILRLCLAARFDLNETDEALILYGMAPLYARIPRDAAFIVAIRNRVYDIHDVDAILRENDLPPFLT
;
A
#
# COMPACT_ATOMS: atom_id res chain seq x y z
N MET A 1 14.02 -7.10 -2.38
CA MET A 1 13.03 -8.07 -1.90
C MET A 1 13.54 -9.48 -2.11
N ARG A 2 13.40 -10.33 -1.11
CA ARG A 2 13.94 -11.68 -1.08
C ARG A 2 13.46 -12.57 -2.26
N LEU A 3 12.16 -12.60 -2.50
CA LEU A 3 11.58 -13.45 -3.55
C LEU A 3 12.08 -13.07 -4.94
N ARG A 4 12.19 -11.77 -5.21
CA ARG A 4 12.68 -11.31 -6.50
C ARG A 4 14.13 -11.74 -6.73
N ALA A 5 14.97 -11.64 -5.69
CA ALA A 5 16.36 -12.05 -5.76
C ALA A 5 16.48 -13.55 -6.02
N GLU A 6 15.67 -14.36 -5.33
CA GLU A 6 15.62 -15.81 -5.57
C GLU A 6 15.22 -16.11 -7.02
N LEU A 7 14.14 -15.48 -7.49
CA LEU A 7 13.64 -15.71 -8.84
C LEU A 7 14.68 -15.36 -9.92
N ALA A 8 15.40 -14.25 -9.71
CA ALA A 8 16.41 -13.82 -10.67
C ALA A 8 17.56 -14.80 -10.80
N ALA A 9 17.80 -15.63 -9.79
CA ALA A 9 18.87 -16.62 -9.77
C ALA A 9 18.44 -18.01 -10.29
N LEU A 10 17.14 -18.21 -10.53
CA LEU A 10 16.62 -19.51 -10.95
C LEU A 10 16.69 -19.71 -12.46
N ARG A 11 16.88 -20.96 -12.85
CA ARG A 11 16.67 -21.38 -14.23
C ARG A 11 15.20 -21.78 -14.42
N PRO A 12 14.68 -21.77 -15.68
CA PRO A 12 13.27 -22.08 -15.90
C PRO A 12 12.80 -23.42 -15.31
N GLU A 13 13.65 -24.46 -15.36
CA GLU A 13 13.31 -25.78 -14.83
C GLU A 13 13.23 -25.81 -13.30
N GLU A 14 13.73 -24.80 -12.62
CA GLU A 14 13.70 -24.70 -11.16
C GLU A 14 12.46 -23.98 -10.63
N LEU A 15 11.65 -23.40 -11.52
CA LEU A 15 10.49 -22.60 -11.12
C LEU A 15 9.47 -23.40 -10.31
N ALA A 16 9.17 -24.63 -10.75
CA ALA A 16 8.18 -25.46 -10.04
C ALA A 16 8.56 -25.70 -8.58
N GLY A 17 9.85 -25.92 -8.30
CA GLY A 17 10.35 -26.09 -6.94
C GLY A 17 10.22 -24.80 -6.11
N PHE A 18 10.50 -23.66 -6.75
CA PHE A 18 10.31 -22.36 -6.09
C PHE A 18 8.85 -22.14 -5.71
N LEU A 19 7.93 -22.36 -6.63
CA LEU A 19 6.50 -22.17 -6.39
C LEU A 19 6.01 -23.06 -5.23
N SER A 20 6.48 -24.28 -5.18
CA SER A 20 6.13 -25.22 -4.12
C SER A 20 6.68 -24.80 -2.75
N ARG A 21 7.97 -24.41 -2.70
CA ARG A 21 8.62 -24.01 -1.44
C ARG A 21 8.06 -22.72 -0.87
N ASN A 22 7.60 -21.81 -1.73
CA ASN A 22 7.14 -20.48 -1.32
C ASN A 22 5.62 -20.32 -1.42
N ALA A 23 4.88 -21.42 -1.45
CA ALA A 23 3.42 -21.38 -1.65
C ALA A 23 2.70 -20.47 -0.66
N ASN A 24 3.16 -20.41 0.59
CA ASN A 24 2.54 -19.57 1.61
C ASN A 24 2.82 -18.08 1.43
N ASP A 25 3.90 -17.74 0.71
CA ASP A 25 4.31 -16.34 0.48
C ASP A 25 3.77 -15.79 -0.84
N LEU A 26 3.17 -16.64 -1.67
CA LEU A 26 2.67 -16.21 -2.98
C LEU A 26 1.22 -15.76 -2.90
N VAL A 27 0.86 -14.82 -3.77
CA VAL A 27 -0.52 -14.36 -3.90
C VAL A 27 -1.36 -15.49 -4.50
N ARG A 28 -2.38 -15.93 -3.76
CA ARG A 28 -3.24 -17.06 -4.16
C ARG A 28 -4.73 -16.77 -4.12
N SER A 29 -5.14 -15.78 -3.34
CA SER A 29 -6.56 -15.48 -3.21
C SER A 29 -7.05 -14.60 -4.36
N GLY A 30 -8.37 -14.58 -4.59
CA GLY A 30 -9.01 -13.67 -5.52
C GLY A 30 -9.09 -12.24 -4.99
N HIS A 31 -8.70 -11.99 -3.73
CA HIS A 31 -8.77 -10.70 -3.08
C HIS A 31 -7.47 -10.36 -2.34
N PRO A 32 -6.33 -10.33 -3.05
CA PRO A 32 -5.01 -10.17 -2.40
C PRO A 32 -4.87 -8.84 -1.66
N PHE A 33 -5.43 -7.76 -2.18
CA PHE A 33 -5.38 -6.46 -1.49
C PHE A 33 -6.16 -6.50 -0.18
N ALA A 34 -7.38 -7.05 -0.20
CA ALA A 34 -8.22 -7.17 0.99
C ALA A 34 -7.51 -7.98 2.08
N ASP A 35 -6.95 -9.12 1.68
CA ASP A 35 -6.24 -10.00 2.61
C ASP A 35 -5.02 -9.32 3.21
N TYR A 36 -4.26 -8.61 2.38
CA TYR A 36 -3.06 -7.89 2.82
C TYR A 36 -3.41 -6.80 3.83
N MET A 37 -4.42 -5.98 3.53
CA MET A 37 -4.85 -4.91 4.42
C MET A 37 -5.32 -5.46 5.77
N ARG A 38 -6.15 -6.51 5.74
CA ARG A 38 -6.66 -7.13 6.97
C ARG A 38 -5.53 -7.70 7.81
N GLU A 39 -4.60 -8.43 7.19
CA GLU A 39 -3.48 -9.05 7.87
C GLU A 39 -2.55 -7.99 8.49
N LYS A 40 -2.21 -6.95 7.73
CA LYS A 40 -1.31 -5.91 8.23
C LYS A 40 -1.94 -5.09 9.34
N CYS A 41 -3.22 -4.75 9.24
CA CYS A 41 -3.93 -4.06 10.30
C CYS A 41 -3.96 -4.90 11.58
N LYS A 42 -4.20 -6.21 11.44
CA LYS A 42 -4.19 -7.14 12.57
C LYS A 42 -2.82 -7.18 13.24
N GLU A 43 -1.74 -7.30 12.46
CA GLU A 43 -0.37 -7.30 12.97
C GLU A 43 -0.04 -6.02 13.75
N LYS A 44 -0.54 -4.89 13.26
CA LYS A 44 -0.28 -3.58 13.87
C LYS A 44 -1.25 -3.23 15.01
N GLY A 45 -2.25 -4.07 15.24
CA GLY A 45 -3.26 -3.80 16.26
C GLY A 45 -4.16 -2.62 15.93
N ILE A 46 -4.38 -2.36 14.64
CA ILE A 46 -5.20 -1.24 14.16
C ILE A 46 -6.53 -1.78 13.63
N LEU A 47 -7.65 -1.18 14.07
CA LEU A 47 -8.96 -1.55 13.56
C LEU A 47 -9.19 -0.89 12.19
N GLN A 48 -9.83 -1.61 11.28
CA GLN A 48 -10.12 -1.06 9.94
C GLN A 48 -10.96 0.21 10.00
N GLN A 49 -11.94 0.28 10.91
CA GLN A 49 -12.75 1.49 11.06
C GLN A 49 -11.90 2.71 11.42
N ASP A 50 -10.86 2.53 12.22
CA ASP A 50 -9.94 3.60 12.58
C ASP A 50 -9.07 4.02 11.38
N VAL A 51 -8.75 3.08 10.51
CA VAL A 51 -8.04 3.38 9.26
C VAL A 51 -8.89 4.29 8.37
N PHE A 52 -10.18 3.96 8.22
CA PHE A 52 -11.07 4.78 7.38
C PHE A 52 -11.25 6.17 7.96
N LEU A 53 -11.40 6.28 9.28
CA LEU A 53 -11.51 7.56 9.95
C LEU A 53 -10.25 8.41 9.72
N ALA A 54 -9.07 7.84 9.95
CA ALA A 54 -7.80 8.53 9.76
C ALA A 54 -7.54 8.90 8.29
N ALA A 55 -8.04 8.08 7.35
CA ALA A 55 -7.92 8.35 5.92
C ALA A 55 -8.97 9.36 5.41
N ASP A 56 -9.87 9.79 6.29
CA ASP A 56 -10.99 10.66 5.95
C ASP A 56 -11.86 10.07 4.83
N LEU A 57 -12.18 8.78 4.98
CA LEU A 57 -13.05 8.06 4.06
C LEU A 57 -14.30 7.61 4.81
N PRO A 58 -15.49 7.69 4.17
CA PRO A 58 -16.69 7.09 4.77
C PRO A 58 -16.44 5.61 5.04
N GLU A 59 -16.82 5.14 6.22
CA GLU A 59 -16.56 3.76 6.65
C GLU A 59 -17.12 2.75 5.65
N ARG A 60 -18.36 2.95 5.21
CA ARG A 60 -19.01 2.04 4.26
C ARG A 60 -18.23 1.97 2.93
N TYR A 61 -17.78 3.11 2.43
CA TYR A 61 -16.98 3.17 1.21
C TYR A 61 -15.62 2.49 1.41
N GLY A 62 -14.99 2.72 2.57
CA GLY A 62 -13.73 2.09 2.92
C GLY A 62 -13.82 0.56 2.89
N TYR A 63 -14.85 -0.01 3.50
CA TYR A 63 -15.04 -1.45 3.47
C TYR A 63 -15.25 -1.98 2.07
N LYS A 64 -15.99 -1.25 1.23
CA LYS A 64 -16.21 -1.65 -0.17
C LYS A 64 -14.92 -1.62 -0.99
N LEU A 65 -14.05 -0.65 -0.75
CA LEU A 65 -12.74 -0.59 -1.41
C LEU A 65 -11.85 -1.75 -1.00
N ILE A 66 -11.75 -2.01 0.30
CA ILE A 66 -10.89 -3.08 0.82
C ILE A 66 -11.40 -4.45 0.38
N SER A 67 -12.72 -4.66 0.39
CA SER A 67 -13.31 -5.93 -0.04
C SER A 67 -13.38 -6.09 -1.57
N MET A 68 -12.95 -5.09 -2.31
CA MET A 68 -13.00 -5.05 -3.78
C MET A 68 -14.42 -5.05 -4.36
N GLN A 69 -15.44 -4.71 -3.55
CA GLN A 69 -16.79 -4.49 -4.05
C GLN A 69 -16.89 -3.20 -4.85
N LYS A 70 -16.02 -2.24 -4.54
CA LYS A 70 -15.82 -1.03 -5.33
C LYS A 70 -14.36 -0.91 -5.68
N HIS A 71 -14.08 -0.34 -6.84
CA HIS A 71 -12.73 -0.10 -7.30
C HIS A 71 -12.52 1.40 -7.48
N THR A 72 -11.33 1.88 -7.16
CA THR A 72 -10.95 3.27 -7.43
C THR A 72 -9.75 3.30 -8.37
N THR A 73 -9.72 4.31 -9.25
CA THR A 73 -8.53 4.61 -10.06
C THR A 73 -7.69 5.70 -9.41
N GLN A 74 -8.15 6.24 -8.27
CA GLN A 74 -7.47 7.30 -7.55
C GLN A 74 -6.37 6.73 -6.66
N ARG A 75 -5.13 6.85 -7.11
CA ARG A 75 -3.97 6.36 -6.36
C ARG A 75 -3.88 6.98 -4.97
N ASP A 76 -4.27 8.24 -4.86
CA ASP A 76 -4.28 8.96 -3.58
C ASP A 76 -5.18 8.31 -2.54
N THR A 77 -6.30 7.72 -2.96
CA THR A 77 -7.20 7.02 -2.04
C THR A 77 -6.49 5.84 -1.38
N ILE A 78 -5.75 5.08 -2.18
CA ILE A 78 -4.99 3.93 -1.64
C ILE A 78 -3.83 4.41 -0.78
N LEU A 79 -3.15 5.50 -1.18
CA LEU A 79 -2.09 6.10 -0.35
C LEU A 79 -2.62 6.58 1.00
N ARG A 80 -3.84 7.16 1.01
CA ARG A 80 -4.48 7.57 2.26
C ARG A 80 -4.72 6.38 3.19
N LEU A 81 -5.18 5.26 2.64
CA LEU A 81 -5.36 4.03 3.42
C LEU A 81 -4.03 3.53 3.99
N CYS A 82 -2.97 3.56 3.19
CA CYS A 82 -1.65 3.12 3.63
C CYS A 82 -1.09 4.00 4.75
N LEU A 83 -1.24 5.32 4.63
CA LEU A 83 -0.80 6.25 5.67
C LEU A 83 -1.60 6.04 6.95
N ALA A 84 -2.93 5.92 6.83
CA ALA A 84 -3.80 5.70 7.97
C ALA A 84 -3.49 4.38 8.69
N ALA A 85 -3.09 3.36 7.97
CA ALA A 85 -2.70 2.06 8.51
C ALA A 85 -1.25 2.05 9.01
N ARG A 86 -0.54 3.16 8.90
CA ARG A 86 0.86 3.31 9.34
C ARG A 86 1.79 2.32 8.66
N PHE A 87 1.61 2.15 7.36
CA PHE A 87 2.47 1.28 6.56
C PHE A 87 3.83 1.91 6.35
N ASP A 88 4.88 1.08 6.40
CA ASP A 88 6.21 1.51 5.98
C ASP A 88 6.30 1.53 4.44
N LEU A 89 7.47 1.86 3.89
CA LEU A 89 7.63 1.94 2.43
C LEU A 89 7.36 0.61 1.74
N ASN A 90 7.86 -0.49 2.28
CA ASN A 90 7.67 -1.80 1.66
C ASN A 90 6.19 -2.21 1.68
N GLU A 91 5.52 -1.96 2.79
CA GLU A 91 4.09 -2.25 2.93
C GLU A 91 3.25 -1.39 2.01
N THR A 92 3.59 -0.12 1.89
CA THR A 92 2.89 0.81 1.00
C THR A 92 3.04 0.38 -0.45
N ASP A 93 4.27 0.07 -0.88
CA ASP A 93 4.52 -0.39 -2.25
C ASP A 93 3.78 -1.70 -2.54
N GLU A 94 3.80 -2.63 -1.60
CA GLU A 94 3.08 -3.90 -1.75
C GLU A 94 1.58 -3.69 -1.90
N ALA A 95 1.00 -2.83 -1.07
CA ALA A 95 -0.43 -2.52 -1.15
C ALA A 95 -0.79 -1.90 -2.51
N LEU A 96 0.02 -0.98 -3.01
CA LEU A 96 -0.19 -0.36 -4.32
C LEU A 96 -0.15 -1.42 -5.43
N ILE A 97 0.87 -2.27 -5.41
CA ILE A 97 1.03 -3.33 -6.42
C ILE A 97 -0.16 -4.29 -6.37
N LEU A 98 -0.57 -4.73 -5.20
CA LEU A 98 -1.70 -5.65 -5.05
C LEU A 98 -3.02 -5.02 -5.51
N TYR A 99 -3.15 -3.71 -5.42
CA TYR A 99 -4.33 -3.01 -5.93
C TYR A 99 -4.27 -2.76 -7.44
N GLY A 100 -3.15 -3.09 -8.08
CA GLY A 100 -2.96 -2.89 -9.51
C GLY A 100 -2.41 -1.51 -9.87
N MET A 101 -1.76 -0.86 -8.93
CA MET A 101 -1.17 0.47 -9.11
C MET A 101 0.35 0.40 -9.04
N ALA A 102 1.03 1.42 -9.60
CA ALA A 102 2.48 1.50 -9.53
C ALA A 102 2.94 1.79 -8.10
N PRO A 103 4.03 1.18 -7.64
CA PRO A 103 4.64 1.52 -6.37
C PRO A 103 5.20 2.95 -6.41
N LEU A 104 5.60 3.47 -5.25
CA LEU A 104 6.21 4.79 -5.16
C LEU A 104 7.54 4.81 -5.94
N TYR A 105 7.72 5.83 -6.75
CA TYR A 105 8.90 5.97 -7.59
C TYR A 105 9.66 7.25 -7.24
N ALA A 106 10.89 7.10 -6.79
CA ALA A 106 11.70 8.21 -6.27
C ALA A 106 11.93 9.36 -7.27
N ARG A 107 11.82 9.08 -8.56
CA ARG A 107 12.01 10.10 -9.59
C ARG A 107 10.79 10.97 -9.86
N ILE A 108 9.64 10.59 -9.31
CA ILE A 108 8.42 11.40 -9.39
C ILE A 108 8.41 12.32 -8.16
N PRO A 109 8.42 13.65 -8.34
CA PRO A 109 8.54 14.58 -7.19
C PRO A 109 7.47 14.35 -6.12
N ARG A 110 6.23 14.10 -6.52
CA ARG A 110 5.15 13.87 -5.57
C ARG A 110 5.35 12.56 -4.80
N ASP A 111 5.77 11.49 -5.49
CA ASP A 111 6.11 10.23 -4.83
C ASP A 111 7.29 10.39 -3.87
N ALA A 112 8.28 11.21 -4.25
CA ALA A 112 9.41 11.51 -3.37
C ALA A 112 8.94 12.12 -2.04
N ALA A 113 7.94 13.00 -2.09
CA ALA A 113 7.36 13.58 -0.88
C ALA A 113 6.71 12.51 0.01
N PHE A 114 5.96 11.57 -0.58
CA PHE A 114 5.38 10.46 0.18
C PHE A 114 6.47 9.57 0.79
N ILE A 115 7.54 9.30 0.06
CA ILE A 115 8.66 8.51 0.56
C ILE A 115 9.28 9.16 1.80
N VAL A 116 9.53 10.47 1.72
CA VAL A 116 10.10 11.23 2.86
C VAL A 116 9.15 11.21 4.04
N ALA A 117 7.85 11.44 3.82
CA ALA A 117 6.87 11.42 4.88
C ALA A 117 6.84 10.06 5.60
N ILE A 118 6.74 8.98 4.85
CA ILE A 118 6.67 7.63 5.41
C ILE A 118 7.95 7.28 6.18
N ARG A 119 9.11 7.61 5.63
CA ARG A 119 10.40 7.35 6.28
C ARG A 119 10.53 8.10 7.60
N ASN A 120 9.89 9.24 7.73
CA ASN A 120 9.90 10.05 8.95
C ASN A 120 8.67 9.81 9.82
N ARG A 121 7.88 8.79 9.51
CA ARG A 121 6.68 8.41 10.26
C ARG A 121 5.64 9.54 10.34
N VAL A 122 5.53 10.32 9.28
CA VAL A 122 4.49 11.33 9.13
C VAL A 122 3.31 10.65 8.46
N TYR A 123 2.34 10.21 9.26
CA TYR A 123 1.21 9.42 8.79
C TYR A 123 -0.10 10.18 8.74
N ASP A 124 -0.20 11.31 9.43
CA ASP A 124 -1.41 12.13 9.38
C ASP A 124 -1.56 12.74 7.99
N ILE A 125 -2.71 12.52 7.37
CA ILE A 125 -2.93 12.97 5.98
C ILE A 125 -2.87 14.50 5.84
N HIS A 126 -3.23 15.24 6.88
CA HIS A 126 -3.14 16.70 6.86
C HIS A 126 -1.69 17.18 6.90
N ASP A 127 -0.85 16.49 7.67
CA ASP A 127 0.59 16.80 7.74
C ASP A 127 1.28 16.46 6.42
N VAL A 128 0.90 15.35 5.79
CA VAL A 128 1.41 14.98 4.47
C VAL A 128 0.97 16.00 3.42
N ASP A 129 -0.28 16.43 3.49
CA ASP A 129 -0.80 17.46 2.59
C ASP A 129 -0.01 18.77 2.72
N ALA A 130 0.33 19.15 3.96
CA ALA A 130 1.15 20.34 4.21
C ALA A 130 2.52 20.23 3.55
N ILE A 131 3.16 19.07 3.64
CA ILE A 131 4.45 18.82 2.97
C ILE A 131 4.32 19.02 1.45
N LEU A 132 3.26 18.49 0.85
CA LEU A 132 3.02 18.65 -0.58
C LEU A 132 2.88 20.13 -0.96
N ARG A 133 2.03 20.87 -0.22
CA ARG A 133 1.77 22.29 -0.50
C ARG A 133 3.00 23.15 -0.30
N GLU A 134 3.79 22.89 0.73
CA GLU A 134 5.04 23.62 1.00
C GLU A 134 6.08 23.45 -0.11
N ASN A 135 5.99 22.37 -0.89
CA ASN A 135 6.91 22.07 -1.97
C ASN A 135 6.30 22.28 -3.35
N ASP A 136 5.19 23.00 -3.42
CA ASP A 136 4.48 23.33 -4.67
C ASP A 136 4.07 22.09 -5.47
N LEU A 137 3.78 21.01 -4.78
CA LEU A 137 3.30 19.78 -5.38
C LEU A 137 1.76 19.72 -5.30
N PRO A 138 1.11 19.01 -6.24
CA PRO A 138 -0.34 18.87 -6.21
C PRO A 138 -0.83 18.41 -4.84
N PRO A 139 -1.84 19.07 -4.27
CA PRO A 139 -2.30 18.73 -2.92
C PRO A 139 -2.94 17.35 -2.87
N PHE A 140 -2.95 16.80 -1.67
CA PHE A 140 -3.50 15.49 -1.34
C PHE A 140 -4.97 15.63 -0.91
N LEU A 141 -5.27 16.72 -0.25
CA LEU A 141 -6.61 17.08 0.22
C LEU A 141 -7.06 18.37 -0.45
N THR A 142 -8.34 18.48 -0.70
CA THR A 142 -8.93 19.70 -1.31
C THR A 142 -9.31 20.72 -0.25
#